data_b47bce00a02f573d272c79609ec7a7c8
#
_entry.id   b47bce00a02f573d272c79609ec7a7c8
#
_cell.length_a   1.000
_cell.length_b   1.000
_cell.length_c   1.000
_cell.angle_alpha   90.00
_cell.angle_beta   90.00
_cell.angle_gamma   90.00
#
_symmetry.space_group_name_H-M   'P 1'
#
loop_
_entity.id
_entity.type
_entity.pdbx_description
1 polymer ?
#
loop_
_entity_poly.entity_id
_entity_poly.type
_entity_poly.pdbx_seq_one_letter_code
_entity_poly.pdbx_strand_id
1 'polypeptide(L)'
;MNVSPQSVSNWERGESIADVATLPDLAKVLRCSVDAILSGGGSSSVYRRHITVSQMREALNSVNRIGELLGRDHFIYTTIIDGLNTRMNTTIERAFNDDHIFEVFVLEFLLACVKNGDYVDPRDVQINLKPSKARDYVLTVMYELGIR
;
A
#
# COMPACT_ATOMS: atom_id res chain seq x y z
N MET A 1 -21.56 -1.38 21.71
CA MET A 1 -20.57 -0.74 22.61
C MET A 1 -21.30 0.24 23.51
N ASN A 2 -21.14 0.07 24.80
CA ASN A 2 -21.89 0.87 25.77
C ASN A 2 -21.02 2.04 26.28
N VAL A 3 -20.78 3.01 25.41
CA VAL A 3 -19.91 4.17 25.67
C VAL A 3 -20.72 5.45 25.45
N SER A 4 -20.66 6.38 26.41
CA SER A 4 -21.36 7.67 26.29
C SER A 4 -20.65 8.62 25.34
N PRO A 5 -21.39 9.55 24.68
CA PRO A 5 -20.75 10.60 23.88
C PRO A 5 -19.75 11.46 24.67
N GLN A 6 -19.98 11.64 25.96
CA GLN A 6 -19.06 12.37 26.85
C GLN A 6 -17.72 11.65 27.00
N SER A 7 -17.73 10.31 27.09
CA SER A 7 -16.50 9.52 27.17
C SER A 7 -15.68 9.65 25.88
N VAL A 8 -16.33 9.57 24.72
CA VAL A 8 -15.65 9.76 23.42
C VAL A 8 -15.05 11.16 23.32
N SER A 9 -15.78 12.20 23.71
CA SER A 9 -15.29 13.58 23.71
C SER A 9 -14.08 13.77 24.62
N ASN A 10 -14.06 13.12 25.79
CA ASN A 10 -12.93 13.18 26.72
C ASN A 10 -11.69 12.48 26.14
N TRP A 11 -11.86 11.36 25.43
CA TRP A 11 -10.77 10.67 24.74
C TRP A 11 -10.15 11.53 23.62
N GLU A 12 -11.00 12.19 22.83
CA GLU A 12 -10.57 13.08 21.74
C GLU A 12 -9.76 14.27 22.26
N ARG A 13 -10.08 14.78 23.45
CA ARG A 13 -9.34 15.89 24.09
C ARG A 13 -8.15 15.42 24.91
N GLY A 14 -7.94 14.11 25.06
CA GLY A 14 -6.85 13.56 25.88
C GLY A 14 -7.07 13.70 27.38
N GLU A 15 -8.30 14.00 27.81
CA GLU A 15 -8.64 14.16 29.23
C GLU A 15 -8.85 12.82 29.94
N SER A 16 -9.11 11.76 29.20
CA SER A 16 -9.22 10.40 29.71
C SER A 16 -8.80 9.38 28.65
N ILE A 17 -8.55 8.15 29.10
CA ILE A 17 -8.17 7.02 28.23
C ILE A 17 -9.33 6.03 28.25
N ALA A 18 -9.58 5.37 27.10
CA ALA A 18 -10.56 4.31 27.00
C ALA A 18 -10.20 3.16 27.96
N ASP A 19 -11.21 2.62 28.65
CA ASP A 19 -11.02 1.43 29.49
C ASP A 19 -10.56 0.25 28.63
N VAL A 20 -9.63 -0.53 29.16
CA VAL A 20 -9.07 -1.73 28.50
C VAL A 20 -10.20 -2.68 28.06
N ALA A 21 -11.26 -2.79 28.85
CA ALA A 21 -12.43 -3.63 28.54
C ALA A 21 -13.21 -3.16 27.29
N THR A 22 -13.11 -1.88 26.92
CA THR A 22 -13.80 -1.32 25.75
C THR A 22 -12.95 -1.34 24.47
N LEU A 23 -11.65 -1.57 24.59
CA LEU A 23 -10.72 -1.56 23.45
C LEU A 23 -11.07 -2.55 22.33
N PRO A 24 -11.49 -3.81 22.62
CA PRO A 24 -11.88 -4.74 21.57
C PRO A 24 -13.08 -4.29 20.75
N ASP A 25 -14.08 -3.69 21.41
CA ASP A 25 -15.27 -3.16 20.73
C ASP A 25 -14.95 -1.91 19.92
N LEU A 26 -14.11 -1.03 20.47
CA LEU A 26 -13.63 0.15 19.78
C LEU A 26 -12.82 -0.23 18.53
N ALA A 27 -11.97 -1.23 18.63
CA ALA A 27 -11.19 -1.76 17.50
C ALA A 27 -12.11 -2.27 16.37
N LYS A 28 -13.19 -2.96 16.70
CA LYS A 28 -14.19 -3.42 15.71
C LYS A 28 -14.88 -2.25 15.00
N VAL A 29 -15.31 -1.24 15.76
CA VAL A 29 -15.98 -0.05 15.20
C VAL A 29 -15.04 0.73 14.29
N LEU A 30 -13.79 0.90 14.70
CA LEU A 30 -12.76 1.63 13.94
C LEU A 30 -12.10 0.79 12.85
N ARG A 31 -12.42 -0.50 12.77
CA ARG A 31 -11.82 -1.46 11.83
C ARG A 31 -10.28 -1.49 11.89
N CYS A 32 -9.75 -1.43 13.10
CA CYS A 32 -8.32 -1.51 13.36
C CYS A 32 -8.02 -2.55 14.46
N SER A 33 -6.75 -2.81 14.76
CA SER A 33 -6.37 -3.67 15.87
C SER A 33 -6.36 -2.91 17.20
N VAL A 34 -6.45 -3.64 18.32
CA VAL A 34 -6.28 -3.06 19.65
C VAL A 34 -4.89 -2.44 19.80
N ASP A 35 -3.85 -3.09 19.25
CA ASP A 35 -2.49 -2.55 19.24
C ASP A 35 -2.39 -1.20 18.52
N ALA A 36 -3.16 -1.04 17.45
CA ALA A 36 -3.28 0.23 16.72
C ALA A 36 -3.80 1.35 17.62
N ILE A 37 -4.80 1.07 18.43
CA ILE A 37 -5.37 2.04 19.37
C ILE A 37 -4.36 2.38 20.46
N LEU A 38 -3.67 1.37 21.01
CA LEU A 38 -2.69 1.53 22.08
C LEU A 38 -1.43 2.28 21.65
N SER A 39 -1.01 2.16 20.40
CA SER A 39 0.14 2.86 19.85
C SER A 39 -0.08 4.34 19.55
N GLY A 40 -1.25 4.88 19.91
CA GLY A 40 -1.58 6.30 19.75
C GLY A 40 -2.04 6.68 18.34
N GLY A 41 -2.56 5.74 17.58
CA GLY A 41 -3.15 6.00 16.27
C GLY A 41 -2.15 6.47 15.22
N GLY A 42 -0.90 6.04 15.33
CA GLY A 42 0.04 6.19 14.22
C GLY A 42 -0.57 5.59 12.97
N SER A 43 -0.62 6.35 11.89
CA SER A 43 -1.24 5.97 10.62
C SER A 43 -0.78 4.62 10.06
N SER A 44 0.39 4.15 10.48
CA SER A 44 0.97 2.86 10.08
C SER A 44 0.18 1.63 10.54
N SER A 45 -0.63 1.74 11.58
CA SER A 45 -1.35 0.61 12.17
C SER A 45 -2.69 0.31 11.49
N VAL A 46 -3.22 1.25 10.68
CA VAL A 46 -4.44 1.09 9.88
C VAL A 46 -4.13 0.36 8.56
N TYR A 47 -2.89 0.39 8.13
CA TYR A 47 -2.46 -0.19 6.87
C TYR A 47 -1.97 -1.64 7.05
N ARG A 48 -2.21 -2.46 6.04
CA ARG A 48 -1.79 -3.88 6.05
C ARG A 48 -0.28 -4.03 6.12
N ARG A 49 0.43 -3.23 5.36
CA ARG A 49 1.91 -3.25 5.27
C ARG A 49 2.41 -1.91 4.77
N HIS A 50 3.70 -1.69 4.98
CA HIS A 50 4.43 -0.57 4.42
C HIS A 50 5.24 -1.07 3.21
N ILE A 51 4.96 -0.53 2.04
CA ILE A 51 5.64 -0.87 0.78
C ILE A 51 6.46 0.33 0.32
N THR A 52 7.71 0.09 -0.02
CA THR A 52 8.62 1.13 -0.56
C THR A 52 8.76 1.00 -2.07
N VAL A 53 9.20 2.09 -2.72
CA VAL A 53 9.57 2.09 -4.15
C VAL A 53 10.63 1.04 -4.43
N SER A 54 11.65 0.95 -3.57
CA SER A 54 12.74 -0.04 -3.71
C SER A 54 12.22 -1.48 -3.66
N GLN A 55 11.34 -1.79 -2.72
CA GLN A 55 10.72 -3.11 -2.63
C GLN A 55 9.89 -3.45 -3.87
N MET A 56 9.15 -2.48 -4.41
CA MET A 56 8.36 -2.71 -5.62
C MET A 56 9.24 -2.94 -6.84
N ARG A 57 10.32 -2.17 -7.00
CA ARG A 57 11.30 -2.41 -8.08
C ARG A 57 11.92 -3.80 -7.98
N GLU A 58 12.34 -4.19 -6.81
CA GLU A 58 12.91 -5.52 -6.55
C GLU A 58 11.92 -6.64 -6.84
N ALA A 59 10.66 -6.49 -6.42
CA ALA A 59 9.60 -7.45 -6.70
C ALA A 59 9.36 -7.64 -8.20
N LEU A 60 9.24 -6.56 -8.96
CA LEU A 60 9.08 -6.62 -10.42
C LEU A 60 10.31 -7.20 -11.12
N ASN A 61 11.51 -6.85 -10.70
CA ASN A 61 12.75 -7.44 -11.19
C ASN A 61 12.83 -8.94 -10.87
N SER A 62 12.31 -9.37 -9.74
CA SER A 62 12.25 -10.78 -9.35
C SER A 62 11.33 -11.59 -10.27
N VAL A 63 10.21 -11.02 -10.70
CA VAL A 63 9.33 -11.64 -11.70
C VAL A 63 10.07 -11.83 -13.03
N ASN A 64 10.75 -10.79 -13.52
CA ASN A 64 11.59 -10.88 -14.72
C ASN A 64 12.67 -11.95 -14.56
N ARG A 65 13.30 -12.03 -13.40
CA ARG A 65 14.33 -13.03 -13.06
C ARG A 65 13.81 -14.47 -13.15
N ILE A 66 12.58 -14.71 -12.76
CA ILE A 66 11.95 -16.04 -12.90
C ILE A 66 11.91 -16.44 -14.39
N GLY A 67 11.53 -15.52 -15.27
CA GLY A 67 11.53 -15.76 -16.71
C GLY A 67 12.93 -16.01 -17.30
N GLU A 68 13.96 -15.34 -16.77
CA GLU A 68 15.34 -15.56 -17.16
C GLU A 68 15.87 -16.91 -16.69
N LEU A 69 15.49 -17.35 -15.48
CA LEU A 69 15.98 -18.59 -14.89
C LEU A 69 15.29 -19.84 -15.45
N LEU A 70 13.98 -19.80 -15.65
CA LEU A 70 13.17 -20.96 -16.02
C LEU A 70 12.79 -20.99 -17.49
N GLY A 71 12.90 -19.86 -18.17
CA GLY A 71 12.37 -19.67 -19.52
C GLY A 71 11.04 -18.89 -19.48
N ARG A 72 10.84 -18.03 -20.48
CA ARG A 72 9.63 -17.20 -20.56
C ARG A 72 8.39 -17.96 -21.02
N ASP A 73 8.57 -19.18 -21.50
CA ASP A 73 7.52 -20.14 -21.86
C ASP A 73 7.19 -21.12 -20.70
N HIS A 74 7.96 -21.09 -19.61
CA HIS A 74 7.73 -21.97 -18.46
C HIS A 74 6.43 -21.63 -17.74
N PHE A 75 5.65 -22.65 -17.35
CA PHE A 75 4.31 -22.43 -16.78
C PHE A 75 4.32 -21.60 -15.49
N ILE A 76 5.37 -21.68 -14.66
CA ILE A 76 5.50 -20.84 -13.46
C ILE A 76 5.57 -19.37 -13.86
N TYR A 77 6.40 -19.01 -14.82
CA TYR A 77 6.51 -17.63 -15.29
C TYR A 77 5.23 -17.16 -15.98
N THR A 78 4.68 -17.94 -16.91
CA THR A 78 3.45 -17.57 -17.64
C THR A 78 2.25 -17.43 -16.71
N THR A 79 2.12 -18.27 -15.69
CA THR A 79 1.04 -18.16 -14.70
C THR A 79 1.14 -16.85 -13.90
N ILE A 80 2.35 -16.47 -13.47
CA ILE A 80 2.57 -15.19 -12.75
C ILE A 80 2.24 -14.01 -13.68
N ILE A 81 2.76 -14.02 -14.89
CA ILE A 81 2.55 -12.95 -15.88
C ILE A 81 1.05 -12.81 -16.23
N ASP A 82 0.37 -13.90 -16.54
CA ASP A 82 -1.05 -13.89 -16.88
C ASP A 82 -1.90 -13.40 -15.71
N GLY A 83 -1.57 -13.82 -14.49
CA GLY A 83 -2.25 -13.36 -13.28
C GLY A 83 -2.08 -11.86 -13.05
N LEU A 84 -0.85 -11.34 -13.18
CA LEU A 84 -0.57 -9.91 -13.05
C LEU A 84 -1.23 -9.09 -14.16
N ASN A 85 -1.12 -9.52 -15.41
CA ASN A 85 -1.72 -8.82 -16.55
C ASN A 85 -3.23 -8.76 -16.43
N THR A 86 -3.88 -9.84 -16.01
CA THR A 86 -5.32 -9.88 -15.78
C THR A 86 -5.74 -8.96 -14.63
N ARG A 87 -5.05 -9.05 -13.50
CA ARG A 87 -5.35 -8.25 -12.30
C ARG A 87 -5.17 -6.76 -12.55
N MET A 88 -4.11 -6.38 -13.24
CA MET A 88 -3.74 -4.98 -13.50
C MET A 88 -4.28 -4.44 -14.83
N ASN A 89 -4.91 -5.30 -15.63
CA ASN A 89 -5.35 -4.96 -16.99
C ASN A 89 -4.22 -4.31 -17.82
N THR A 90 -3.09 -5.00 -17.90
CA THR A 90 -1.86 -4.48 -18.50
C THR A 90 -1.06 -5.60 -19.20
N THR A 91 0.08 -5.24 -19.76
CA THR A 91 1.05 -6.15 -20.36
C THR A 91 2.43 -5.88 -19.72
N ILE A 92 2.66 -6.53 -18.58
CA ILE A 92 3.83 -6.27 -17.72
C ILE A 92 5.17 -6.57 -18.43
N GLU A 93 5.19 -7.48 -19.40
CA GLU A 93 6.41 -7.87 -20.12
C GLU A 93 7.07 -6.68 -20.84
N ARG A 94 6.29 -5.66 -21.17
CA ARG A 94 6.80 -4.42 -21.76
C ARG A 94 7.77 -3.69 -20.82
N ALA A 95 7.56 -3.80 -19.52
CA ALA A 95 8.39 -3.16 -18.52
C ALA A 95 9.82 -3.74 -18.48
N PHE A 96 9.98 -5.00 -18.84
CA PHE A 96 11.27 -5.70 -18.76
C PHE A 96 12.25 -5.33 -19.88
N ASN A 97 11.78 -4.63 -20.90
CA ASN A 97 12.57 -4.24 -22.07
C ASN A 97 12.80 -2.73 -22.18
N ASP A 98 12.20 -1.94 -21.29
CA ASP A 98 12.25 -0.48 -21.34
C ASP A 98 12.20 0.11 -19.93
N ASP A 99 13.26 0.81 -19.53
CA ASP A 99 13.40 1.38 -18.18
C ASP A 99 12.33 2.44 -17.88
N HIS A 100 11.92 3.22 -18.90
CA HIS A 100 10.87 4.22 -18.70
C HIS A 100 9.50 3.55 -18.44
N ILE A 101 9.19 2.53 -19.22
CA ILE A 101 7.96 1.72 -19.02
C ILE A 101 8.03 1.00 -17.68
N PHE A 102 9.19 0.49 -17.28
CA PHE A 102 9.39 -0.12 -15.97
C PHE A 102 9.03 0.83 -14.82
N GLU A 103 9.47 2.09 -14.87
CA GLU A 103 9.10 3.08 -13.84
C GLU A 103 7.59 3.38 -13.81
N VAL A 104 6.93 3.43 -14.96
CA VAL A 104 5.47 3.58 -15.03
C VAL A 104 4.78 2.39 -14.36
N PHE A 105 5.24 1.18 -14.59
CA PHE A 105 4.69 -0.01 -13.94
C PHE A 105 4.93 -0.02 -12.43
N VAL A 106 6.10 0.42 -11.97
CA VAL A 106 6.36 0.60 -10.54
C VAL A 106 5.30 1.51 -9.91
N LEU A 107 5.01 2.65 -10.54
CA LEU A 107 3.97 3.58 -10.10
C LEU A 107 2.57 2.94 -10.09
N GLU A 108 2.19 2.24 -11.14
CA GLU A 108 0.89 1.56 -11.23
C GLU A 108 0.72 0.49 -10.14
N PHE A 109 1.76 -0.30 -9.89
CA PHE A 109 1.73 -1.32 -8.85
C PHE A 109 1.72 -0.72 -7.44
N LEU A 110 2.45 0.36 -7.19
CA LEU A 110 2.36 1.10 -5.93
C LEU A 110 0.96 1.67 -5.70
N LEU A 111 0.35 2.23 -6.74
CA LEU A 111 -1.03 2.71 -6.66
C LEU A 111 -2.02 1.59 -6.35
N ALA A 112 -1.83 0.41 -6.96
CA ALA A 112 -2.65 -0.76 -6.68
C ALA A 112 -2.50 -1.23 -5.23
N CYS A 113 -1.28 -1.20 -4.68
CA CYS A 113 -1.02 -1.49 -3.27
C CYS A 113 -1.79 -0.54 -2.35
N VAL A 114 -1.70 0.76 -2.62
CA VAL A 114 -2.42 1.80 -1.86
C VAL A 114 -3.93 1.57 -1.89
N LYS A 115 -4.51 1.29 -3.05
CA LYS A 115 -5.93 0.99 -3.20
C LYS A 115 -6.34 -0.31 -2.50
N ASN A 116 -5.39 -1.22 -2.29
CA ASN A 116 -5.60 -2.49 -1.60
C ASN A 116 -5.38 -2.40 -0.07
N GLY A 117 -5.08 -1.21 0.45
CA GLY A 117 -4.92 -0.94 1.88
C GLY A 117 -3.49 -0.98 2.40
N ASP A 118 -2.49 -1.03 1.54
CA ASP A 118 -1.09 -0.90 1.93
C ASP A 118 -0.72 0.60 2.06
N TYR A 119 0.30 0.89 2.87
CA TYR A 119 0.86 2.22 2.99
C TYR A 119 2.09 2.37 2.10
N VAL A 120 2.12 3.44 1.34
CA VAL A 120 3.30 3.90 0.58
C VAL A 120 3.58 5.34 0.98
N ASP A 121 4.81 5.65 1.36
CA ASP A 121 5.18 7.02 1.72
C ASP A 121 5.27 7.89 0.46
N PRO A 122 4.48 8.97 0.37
CA PRO A 122 4.55 9.90 -0.76
C PRO A 122 5.94 10.51 -0.97
N ARG A 123 6.72 10.68 0.09
CA ARG A 123 8.09 11.21 0.01
C ARG A 123 9.02 10.22 -0.67
N ASP A 124 8.85 8.92 -0.40
CA ASP A 124 9.61 7.85 -1.06
C ASP A 124 9.34 7.86 -2.58
N VAL A 125 8.08 8.03 -2.98
CA VAL A 125 7.70 8.18 -4.40
C VAL A 125 8.33 9.43 -5.03
N GLN A 126 8.30 10.57 -4.33
CA GLN A 126 8.89 11.81 -4.83
C GLN A 126 10.40 11.74 -5.01
N ILE A 127 11.10 11.10 -4.09
CA ILE A 127 12.56 11.04 -4.06
C ILE A 127 13.09 9.98 -5.04
N ASN A 128 12.45 8.83 -5.10
CA ASN A 128 12.98 7.65 -5.76
C ASN A 128 12.40 7.39 -7.17
N LEU A 129 11.42 8.18 -7.61
CA LEU A 129 10.89 8.12 -8.96
C LEU A 129 11.03 9.46 -9.67
N LYS A 130 11.39 9.41 -10.95
CA LYS A 130 11.58 10.61 -11.77
C LYS A 130 10.30 11.44 -11.88
N PRO A 131 10.40 12.79 -11.94
CA PRO A 131 9.26 13.64 -12.22
C PRO A 131 8.57 13.24 -13.53
N SER A 132 7.27 12.99 -13.45
CA SER A 132 6.45 12.63 -14.60
C SER A 132 4.97 12.88 -14.29
N LYS A 133 4.15 13.02 -15.32
CA LYS A 133 2.70 13.14 -15.16
C LYS A 133 2.10 11.93 -14.43
N ALA A 134 2.64 10.75 -14.68
CA ALA A 134 2.21 9.52 -14.01
C ALA A 134 2.52 9.57 -12.51
N ARG A 135 3.72 10.02 -12.12
CA ARG A 135 4.09 10.19 -10.71
C ARG A 135 3.19 11.22 -10.02
N ASP A 136 2.97 12.36 -10.65
CA ASP A 136 2.14 13.42 -10.08
C ASP A 136 0.70 12.96 -9.92
N TYR A 137 0.17 12.20 -10.86
CA TYR A 137 -1.15 11.57 -10.75
C TYR A 137 -1.23 10.61 -9.55
N VAL A 138 -0.24 9.72 -9.40
CA VAL A 138 -0.22 8.77 -8.27
C VAL A 138 -0.17 9.50 -6.94
N LEU A 139 0.66 10.53 -6.82
CA LEU A 139 0.75 11.36 -5.61
C LEU A 139 -0.59 12.05 -5.31
N THR A 140 -1.27 12.57 -6.32
CA THR A 140 -2.60 13.20 -6.17
C THR A 140 -3.59 12.19 -5.61
N VAL A 141 -3.66 10.98 -6.19
CA VAL A 141 -4.56 9.92 -5.71
C VAL A 141 -4.21 9.51 -4.27
N MET A 142 -2.92 9.41 -3.93
CA MET A 142 -2.50 9.10 -2.56
C MET A 142 -3.00 10.15 -1.57
N TYR A 143 -2.87 11.44 -1.89
CA TYR A 143 -3.39 12.53 -1.04
C TYR A 143 -4.93 12.51 -0.92
N GLU A 144 -5.64 12.23 -2.00
CA GLU A 144 -7.11 12.06 -1.99
C GLU A 144 -7.55 10.91 -1.08
N LEU A 145 -6.74 9.84 -0.99
CA LEU A 145 -6.97 8.71 -0.10
C LEU A 145 -6.51 8.96 1.35
N GLY A 146 -6.02 10.16 1.65
CA GLY A 146 -5.57 10.55 2.99
C GLY A 146 -4.16 10.11 3.36
N ILE A 147 -3.36 9.66 2.40
CA ILE A 147 -1.97 9.27 2.63
C ILE A 147 -1.07 10.50 2.52
N ARG A 148 -0.35 10.78 3.59
CA ARG A 148 0.51 11.97 3.70
C ARG A 148 1.84 11.64 4.34
#